data_f4caf44d1c032e8203632521af0cce25
#
_entry.id   f4caf44d1c032e8203632521af0cce25
#
_cell.length_a   1.000
_cell.length_b   1.000
_cell.length_c   1.000
_cell.angle_alpha   90.00
_cell.angle_beta   90.00
_cell.angle_gamma   90.00
#
_symmetry.space_group_name_H-M   'P 1'
#
loop_
_entity.id
_entity.type
_entity.pdbx_description
1 polymer ?
#
loop_
_entity_poly.entity_id
_entity_poly.type
_entity_poly.pdbx_seq_one_letter_code
_entity_poly.pdbx_strand_id
1 'polypeptide(L)'
;LITPSACNKLYKRSFWEMTQIVYPEGRNFEDLSVIPRILLQAGRVVYLEGDPLYFYVLRVGSIMRSGAFEKGWEERRKAISDVSNLLEEKGMEQQYKKELEYLAFEHLYFVPSKEVVLKDRNNPCLKEWRSYLDLQYPDWKENPYIRQLSGKDKILLLLLRHRCYAGMCMLSVLRKGMDRLKNK
;
A
#
# COMPACT_ATOMS: atom_id res chain seq x y z
N LEU A 1 5.41 -9.49 4.89
CA LEU A 1 5.21 -8.92 3.55
C LEU A 1 6.31 -7.91 3.22
N ILE A 2 6.81 -7.93 1.99
CA ILE A 2 7.82 -6.99 1.52
C ILE A 2 7.12 -5.74 1.00
N THR A 3 7.56 -4.57 1.48
CA THR A 3 7.04 -3.29 0.97
C THR A 3 7.35 -3.17 -0.54
N PRO A 4 6.40 -2.80 -1.40
CA PRO A 4 6.62 -2.70 -2.85
C PRO A 4 7.49 -1.52 -3.29
N SER A 5 8.06 -0.74 -2.36
CA SER A 5 8.92 0.40 -2.67
C SER A 5 10.18 -0.03 -3.45
N ALA A 6 10.50 0.67 -4.52
CA ALA A 6 11.69 0.42 -5.34
C ALA A 6 12.99 0.81 -4.63
N CYS A 7 12.96 1.88 -3.79
CA CYS A 7 14.15 2.49 -3.22
C CYS A 7 14.79 1.72 -2.05
N ASN A 8 14.15 0.67 -1.53
CA ASN A 8 14.65 -0.13 -0.41
C ASN A 8 15.14 -1.54 -0.83
N LYS A 9 15.53 -1.70 -2.08
CA LYS A 9 15.95 -3.00 -2.65
C LYS A 9 17.23 -2.88 -3.45
N LEU A 10 18.04 -3.93 -3.39
CA LEU A 10 19.23 -4.11 -4.22
C LEU A 10 19.05 -5.37 -5.07
N TYR A 11 19.45 -5.28 -6.31
CA TYR A 11 19.36 -6.37 -7.28
C TYR A 11 20.74 -6.68 -7.85
N LYS A 12 21.03 -7.97 -8.06
CA LYS A 12 22.17 -8.32 -8.91
C LYS A 12 21.90 -7.83 -10.32
N ARG A 13 22.87 -7.18 -10.95
CA ARG A 13 22.74 -6.64 -12.31
C ARG A 13 22.32 -7.74 -13.31
N SER A 14 22.98 -8.89 -13.28
CA SER A 14 22.65 -10.02 -14.15
C SER A 14 21.22 -10.53 -13.96
N PHE A 15 20.70 -10.53 -12.72
CA PHE A 15 19.29 -10.87 -12.45
C PHE A 15 18.36 -9.83 -13.04
N TRP A 16 18.64 -8.54 -12.85
CA TRP A 16 17.85 -7.46 -13.42
C TRP A 16 17.78 -7.56 -14.95
N GLU A 17 18.92 -7.72 -15.61
CA GLU A 17 18.99 -7.87 -17.07
C GLU A 17 18.22 -9.10 -17.57
N MET A 18 18.27 -10.20 -16.81
CA MET A 18 17.51 -11.43 -17.12
C MET A 18 16.00 -11.23 -17.04
N THR A 19 15.49 -10.42 -16.09
CA THR A 19 14.05 -10.25 -15.92
C THR A 19 13.36 -9.55 -17.08
N GLN A 20 14.09 -8.75 -17.85
CA GLN A 20 13.57 -7.87 -18.93
C GLN A 20 12.44 -6.94 -18.45
N ILE A 21 12.33 -6.72 -17.14
CA ILE A 21 11.31 -5.88 -16.54
C ILE A 21 11.72 -4.40 -16.67
N VAL A 22 10.79 -3.59 -17.18
CA VAL A 22 10.94 -2.15 -17.31
C VAL A 22 9.87 -1.47 -16.45
N TYR A 23 10.23 -0.38 -15.77
CA TYR A 23 9.26 0.45 -15.08
C TYR A 23 8.42 1.22 -16.11
N PRO A 24 7.07 1.17 -16.00
CA PRO A 24 6.21 1.88 -16.94
C PRO A 24 6.37 3.40 -16.79
N GLU A 25 6.58 4.09 -17.91
CA GLU A 25 6.68 5.55 -17.93
C GLU A 25 5.32 6.23 -17.71
N GLY A 26 5.34 7.39 -17.06
CA GLY A 26 4.16 8.24 -16.88
C GLY A 26 3.10 7.68 -15.93
N ARG A 27 3.38 6.61 -15.18
CA ARG A 27 2.48 6.03 -14.17
C ARG A 27 2.96 6.36 -12.76
N ASN A 28 2.02 6.58 -11.84
CA ASN A 28 2.29 6.57 -10.42
C ASN A 28 2.07 5.15 -9.85
N PHE A 29 2.72 4.84 -8.73
CA PHE A 29 2.66 3.51 -8.09
C PHE A 29 3.14 2.37 -9.01
N GLU A 30 4.08 2.67 -9.89
CA GLU A 30 4.72 1.73 -10.80
C GLU A 30 5.45 0.63 -10.05
N ASP A 31 6.03 0.95 -8.90
CA ASP A 31 6.69 0.00 -8.02
C ASP A 31 5.71 -1.06 -7.48
N LEU A 32 4.46 -0.68 -7.21
CA LEU A 32 3.41 -1.60 -6.77
C LEU A 32 3.12 -2.70 -7.81
N SER A 33 3.21 -2.40 -9.10
CA SER A 33 3.03 -3.38 -10.17
C SER A 33 4.33 -4.15 -10.53
N VAL A 34 5.49 -3.49 -10.40
CA VAL A 34 6.79 -4.03 -10.84
C VAL A 34 7.42 -4.96 -9.79
N ILE A 35 7.41 -4.56 -8.51
CA ILE A 35 8.08 -5.36 -7.47
C ILE A 35 7.54 -6.78 -7.33
N PRO A 36 6.22 -7.06 -7.36
CA PRO A 36 5.73 -8.43 -7.36
C PRO A 36 6.23 -9.26 -8.55
N ARG A 37 6.33 -8.66 -9.75
CA ARG A 37 6.89 -9.33 -10.94
C ARG A 37 8.34 -9.75 -10.75
N ILE A 38 9.14 -8.89 -10.14
CA ILE A 38 10.56 -9.16 -9.83
C ILE A 38 10.64 -10.28 -8.78
N LEU A 39 9.86 -10.19 -7.71
CA LEU A 39 9.90 -11.17 -6.61
C LEU A 39 9.48 -12.57 -7.06
N LEU A 40 8.51 -12.69 -7.96
CA LEU A 40 8.08 -13.97 -8.53
C LEU A 40 9.16 -14.64 -9.41
N GLN A 41 10.13 -13.88 -9.91
CA GLN A 41 11.26 -14.41 -10.69
C GLN A 41 12.52 -14.66 -9.85
N ALA A 42 12.54 -14.14 -8.60
CA ALA A 42 13.71 -14.23 -7.74
C ALA A 42 13.84 -15.62 -7.13
N GLY A 43 14.92 -16.33 -7.44
CA GLY A 43 15.25 -17.62 -6.81
C GLY A 43 15.63 -17.48 -5.34
N ARG A 44 16.13 -16.31 -4.92
CA ARG A 44 16.52 -16.02 -3.53
C ARG A 44 16.29 -14.56 -3.19
N VAL A 45 15.61 -14.34 -2.08
CA VAL A 45 15.41 -13.00 -1.47
C VAL A 45 16.01 -13.03 -0.07
N VAL A 46 16.81 -12.00 0.27
CA VAL A 46 17.47 -11.88 1.58
C VAL A 46 17.10 -10.54 2.18
N TYR A 47 16.74 -10.54 3.46
CA TYR A 47 16.58 -9.32 4.25
C TYR A 47 17.96 -8.92 4.78
N LEU A 48 18.34 -7.66 4.54
CA LEU A 48 19.56 -7.09 5.07
C LEU A 48 19.25 -6.37 6.39
N GLU A 49 19.76 -6.90 7.47
CA GLU A 49 19.71 -6.28 8.80
C GLU A 49 20.85 -5.28 8.96
N GLY A 50 20.65 -4.22 9.72
CA GLY A 50 21.67 -3.22 10.02
C GLY A 50 21.17 -1.80 9.93
N ASP A 51 22.11 -0.86 9.84
CA ASP A 51 21.80 0.56 9.75
C ASP A 51 21.06 0.90 8.43
N PRO A 52 20.16 1.90 8.45
CA PRO A 52 19.45 2.33 7.26
C PRO A 52 20.43 2.81 6.17
N LEU A 53 20.36 2.20 4.99
CA LEU A 53 21.18 2.56 3.83
C LEU A 53 20.54 3.60 2.92
N TYR A 54 19.24 3.84 3.08
CA TYR A 54 18.48 4.78 2.26
C TYR A 54 17.64 5.72 3.12
N PHE A 55 17.77 7.02 2.89
CA PHE A 55 17.02 8.07 3.58
C PHE A 55 15.94 8.63 2.65
N TYR A 56 14.68 8.34 2.96
CA TYR A 56 13.55 8.88 2.21
C TYR A 56 13.23 10.31 2.66
N VAL A 57 13.61 11.30 1.85
CA VAL A 57 13.39 12.72 2.16
C VAL A 57 12.01 13.15 1.71
N LEU A 58 11.16 13.55 2.66
CA LEU A 58 9.84 14.11 2.39
C LEU A 58 9.97 15.57 1.95
N ARG A 59 9.59 15.87 0.70
CA ARG A 59 9.63 17.22 0.14
C ARG A 59 8.22 17.80 0.00
N VAL A 60 8.10 19.13 0.17
CA VAL A 60 6.91 19.88 -0.24
C VAL A 60 6.85 19.85 -1.78
N GLY A 61 5.66 19.59 -2.37
CA GLY A 61 5.50 19.47 -3.83
C GLY A 61 5.86 18.10 -4.41
N SER A 62 6.11 17.08 -3.57
CA SER A 62 6.28 15.70 -4.05
C SER A 62 5.03 15.22 -4.78
N ILE A 63 5.21 14.48 -5.89
CA ILE A 63 4.14 13.85 -6.71
C ILE A 63 3.17 13.07 -5.83
N MET A 64 3.66 12.40 -4.78
CA MET A 64 2.83 11.64 -3.82
C MET A 64 1.83 12.51 -3.02
N ARG A 65 1.96 13.84 -3.04
CA ARG A 65 1.13 14.77 -2.27
C ARG A 65 0.27 15.70 -3.14
N SER A 66 0.47 15.71 -4.47
CA SER A 66 -0.07 16.74 -5.39
C SER A 66 -1.27 16.28 -6.22
N GLY A 67 -1.74 15.03 -6.09
CA GLY A 67 -2.81 14.49 -6.91
C GLY A 67 -4.21 14.55 -6.28
N ALA A 68 -5.25 14.54 -7.11
CA ALA A 68 -6.60 14.23 -6.69
C ALA A 68 -6.65 12.80 -6.13
N PHE A 69 -7.40 12.57 -5.07
CA PHE A 69 -7.51 11.26 -4.41
C PHE A 69 -7.98 10.18 -5.37
N GLU A 70 -8.97 10.51 -6.21
CA GLU A 70 -9.57 9.62 -7.19
C GLU A 70 -8.53 9.16 -8.22
N LYS A 71 -7.72 10.07 -8.74
CA LYS A 71 -6.65 9.74 -9.69
C LYS A 71 -5.60 8.82 -9.03
N GLY A 72 -5.17 9.13 -7.82
CA GLY A 72 -4.22 8.30 -7.09
C GLY A 72 -4.76 6.91 -6.79
N TRP A 73 -6.06 6.80 -6.48
CA TRP A 73 -6.72 5.52 -6.27
C TRP A 73 -6.82 4.69 -7.55
N GLU A 74 -7.20 5.31 -8.68
CA GLU A 74 -7.26 4.63 -9.97
C GLU A 74 -5.89 4.09 -10.42
N GLU A 75 -4.81 4.84 -10.19
CA GLU A 75 -3.46 4.36 -10.50
C GLU A 75 -3.07 3.15 -9.63
N ARG A 76 -3.40 3.16 -8.34
CA ARG A 76 -3.22 2.00 -7.45
C ARG A 76 -4.05 0.80 -7.92
N ARG A 77 -5.33 1.03 -8.32
CA ARG A 77 -6.21 -0.02 -8.82
C ARG A 77 -5.65 -0.68 -10.08
N LYS A 78 -5.12 0.10 -11.02
CA LYS A 78 -4.44 -0.42 -12.21
C LYS A 78 -3.23 -1.27 -11.82
N ALA A 79 -2.40 -0.80 -10.88
CA ALA A 79 -1.24 -1.54 -10.42
C ALA A 79 -1.63 -2.90 -9.76
N ILE A 80 -2.69 -2.93 -8.96
CA ILE A 80 -3.22 -4.17 -8.37
C ILE A 80 -3.77 -5.11 -9.45
N SER A 81 -4.47 -4.57 -10.45
CA SER A 81 -4.96 -5.36 -11.60
C SER A 81 -3.80 -5.97 -12.40
N ASP A 82 -2.71 -5.24 -12.61
CA ASP A 82 -1.51 -5.76 -13.27
C ASP A 82 -0.91 -6.97 -12.50
N VAL A 83 -0.93 -6.91 -11.17
CA VAL A 83 -0.47 -8.03 -10.33
C VAL A 83 -1.44 -9.21 -10.40
N SER A 84 -2.75 -8.96 -10.35
CA SER A 84 -3.77 -10.00 -10.49
C SER A 84 -3.64 -10.74 -11.83
N ASN A 85 -3.56 -10.00 -12.92
CA ASN A 85 -3.40 -10.56 -14.27
C ASN A 85 -2.11 -11.40 -14.37
N LEU A 86 -1.01 -10.91 -13.79
CA LEU A 86 0.26 -11.67 -13.76
C LEU A 86 0.12 -13.00 -13.01
N LEU A 87 -0.59 -13.03 -11.88
CA LEU A 87 -0.80 -14.25 -11.11
C LEU A 87 -1.69 -15.23 -11.87
N GLU A 88 -2.72 -14.72 -12.56
CA GLU A 88 -3.61 -15.51 -13.42
C GLU A 88 -2.86 -16.12 -14.60
N GLU A 89 -2.08 -15.32 -15.35
CA GLU A 89 -1.22 -15.77 -16.45
C GLU A 89 -0.25 -16.89 -16.02
N LYS A 90 0.19 -16.89 -14.76
CA LYS A 90 1.09 -17.90 -14.20
C LYS A 90 0.36 -19.07 -13.53
N GLY A 91 -0.96 -19.06 -13.46
CA GLY A 91 -1.75 -20.05 -12.72
C GLY A 91 -1.49 -20.05 -11.21
N MET A 92 -1.12 -18.90 -10.65
CA MET A 92 -0.70 -18.73 -9.24
C MET A 92 -1.74 -17.97 -8.40
N GLU A 93 -2.90 -17.62 -8.96
CA GLU A 93 -3.93 -16.82 -8.30
C GLU A 93 -4.42 -17.44 -6.98
N GLN A 94 -4.59 -18.75 -6.93
CA GLN A 94 -5.03 -19.44 -5.72
C GLN A 94 -3.92 -19.49 -4.66
N GLN A 95 -2.67 -19.65 -5.07
CA GLN A 95 -1.52 -19.69 -4.18
C GLN A 95 -1.31 -18.34 -3.49
N TYR A 96 -1.49 -17.23 -4.20
CA TYR A 96 -1.25 -15.86 -3.70
C TYR A 96 -2.53 -15.06 -3.44
N LYS A 97 -3.69 -15.74 -3.38
CA LYS A 97 -4.99 -15.11 -3.15
C LYS A 97 -5.00 -14.19 -1.93
N LYS A 98 -4.41 -14.64 -0.81
CA LYS A 98 -4.40 -13.87 0.45
C LYS A 98 -3.44 -12.70 0.41
N GLU A 99 -2.33 -12.83 -0.27
CA GLU A 99 -1.37 -11.75 -0.51
C GLU A 99 -1.99 -10.66 -1.40
N LEU A 100 -2.63 -11.05 -2.51
CA LEU A 100 -3.31 -10.11 -3.41
C LEU A 100 -4.47 -9.39 -2.70
N GLU A 101 -5.27 -10.11 -1.92
CA GLU A 101 -6.36 -9.55 -1.10
C GLU A 101 -5.82 -8.53 -0.08
N TYR A 102 -4.70 -8.84 0.58
CA TYR A 102 -4.06 -7.92 1.51
C TYR A 102 -3.49 -6.69 0.79
N LEU A 103 -2.84 -6.87 -0.36
CA LEU A 103 -2.30 -5.79 -1.17
C LEU A 103 -3.43 -4.84 -1.61
N ALA A 104 -4.56 -5.37 -2.06
CA ALA A 104 -5.75 -4.60 -2.39
C ALA A 104 -6.34 -3.87 -1.17
N PHE A 105 -6.47 -4.55 -0.04
CA PHE A 105 -6.91 -3.93 1.22
C PHE A 105 -6.01 -2.74 1.61
N GLU A 106 -4.70 -2.93 1.59
CA GLU A 106 -3.75 -1.91 2.00
C GLU A 106 -3.77 -0.70 1.07
N HIS A 107 -3.69 -0.92 -0.25
CA HIS A 107 -3.50 0.13 -1.23
C HIS A 107 -4.79 0.72 -1.82
N LEU A 108 -5.92 0.00 -1.78
CA LEU A 108 -7.20 0.50 -2.31
C LEU A 108 -8.18 0.96 -1.22
N TYR A 109 -7.93 0.59 0.04
CA TYR A 109 -8.84 0.98 1.12
C TYR A 109 -8.10 1.61 2.32
N PHE A 110 -7.22 0.87 2.98
CA PHE A 110 -6.70 1.27 4.29
C PHE A 110 -5.81 2.53 4.22
N VAL A 111 -4.80 2.53 3.36
CA VAL A 111 -3.87 3.67 3.21
C VAL A 111 -4.57 4.89 2.62
N PRO A 112 -5.25 4.81 1.46
CA PRO A 112 -5.88 5.99 0.87
C PRO A 112 -7.01 6.55 1.75
N SER A 113 -7.79 5.71 2.45
CA SER A 113 -8.83 6.20 3.34
C SER A 113 -8.27 6.97 4.54
N LYS A 114 -7.12 6.56 5.10
CA LYS A 114 -6.45 7.33 6.16
C LYS A 114 -6.04 8.72 5.67
N GLU A 115 -5.54 8.82 4.45
CA GLU A 115 -5.14 10.10 3.84
C GLU A 115 -6.36 11.02 3.61
N VAL A 116 -7.44 10.47 3.07
CA VAL A 116 -8.67 11.22 2.78
C VAL A 116 -9.34 11.70 4.06
N VAL A 117 -9.54 10.84 5.06
CA VAL A 117 -10.19 11.21 6.32
C VAL A 117 -9.52 12.41 7.00
N LEU A 118 -8.19 12.53 6.91
CA LEU A 118 -7.45 13.64 7.51
C LEU A 118 -7.61 14.96 6.76
N LYS A 119 -8.04 14.94 5.50
CA LYS A 119 -8.25 16.13 4.67
C LYS A 119 -9.73 16.46 4.53
N ASP A 120 -10.56 15.44 4.28
CA ASP A 120 -12.01 15.56 4.11
C ASP A 120 -12.71 14.29 4.57
N ARG A 121 -13.18 14.31 5.81
CA ARG A 121 -13.89 13.16 6.43
C ARG A 121 -15.26 12.84 5.82
N ASN A 122 -15.81 13.76 5.01
CA ASN A 122 -17.12 13.58 4.37
C ASN A 122 -16.98 13.17 2.89
N ASN A 123 -15.74 12.95 2.41
CA ASN A 123 -15.49 12.62 1.02
C ASN A 123 -16.19 11.32 0.61
N PRO A 124 -16.97 11.31 -0.49
CA PRO A 124 -17.72 10.15 -0.95
C PRO A 124 -16.84 8.94 -1.30
N CYS A 125 -15.59 9.15 -1.71
CA CYS A 125 -14.62 8.09 -2.01
C CYS A 125 -14.48 7.07 -0.87
N LEU A 126 -14.63 7.49 0.39
CA LEU A 126 -14.51 6.60 1.55
C LEU A 126 -15.55 5.47 1.52
N LYS A 127 -16.77 5.77 1.04
CA LYS A 127 -17.82 4.77 0.86
C LYS A 127 -17.56 3.91 -0.39
N GLU A 128 -17.18 4.54 -1.48
CA GLU A 128 -16.95 3.89 -2.77
C GLU A 128 -15.81 2.88 -2.68
N TRP A 129 -14.66 3.25 -2.14
CA TRP A 129 -13.50 2.37 -1.98
C TRP A 129 -13.78 1.19 -1.06
N ARG A 130 -14.57 1.43 0.01
CA ARG A 130 -15.04 0.35 0.87
C ARG A 130 -15.94 -0.62 0.11
N SER A 131 -16.91 -0.10 -0.65
CA SER A 131 -17.84 -0.93 -1.44
C SER A 131 -17.10 -1.72 -2.52
N TYR A 132 -16.10 -1.11 -3.17
CA TYR A 132 -15.24 -1.79 -4.12
C TYR A 132 -14.51 -2.97 -3.48
N LEU A 133 -13.88 -2.75 -2.32
CA LEU A 133 -13.16 -3.81 -1.62
C LEU A 133 -14.09 -4.94 -1.17
N ASP A 134 -15.25 -4.61 -0.59
CA ASP A 134 -16.26 -5.59 -0.14
C ASP A 134 -16.81 -6.43 -1.32
N LEU A 135 -16.87 -5.86 -2.53
CA LEU A 135 -17.35 -6.54 -3.74
C LEU A 135 -16.26 -7.42 -4.38
N GLN A 136 -15.06 -6.90 -4.56
CA GLN A 136 -13.97 -7.59 -5.26
C GLN A 136 -13.24 -8.61 -4.38
N TYR A 137 -13.21 -8.38 -3.08
CA TYR A 137 -12.47 -9.18 -2.09
C TYR A 137 -13.34 -9.44 -0.85
N PRO A 138 -14.46 -10.20 -0.96
CA PRO A 138 -15.46 -10.30 0.10
C PRO A 138 -14.90 -10.82 1.42
N ASP A 139 -13.88 -11.68 1.38
CA ASP A 139 -13.27 -12.32 2.55
C ASP A 139 -12.12 -11.52 3.17
N TRP A 140 -11.87 -10.26 2.72
CA TRP A 140 -10.71 -9.48 3.16
C TRP A 140 -10.64 -9.31 4.69
N LYS A 141 -11.78 -9.27 5.38
CA LYS A 141 -11.85 -9.10 6.84
C LYS A 141 -11.25 -10.27 7.61
N GLU A 142 -11.24 -11.45 6.99
CA GLU A 142 -10.71 -12.70 7.54
C GLU A 142 -9.26 -12.96 7.14
N ASN A 143 -8.67 -12.03 6.38
CA ASN A 143 -7.30 -12.16 5.90
C ASN A 143 -6.28 -12.25 7.05
N PRO A 144 -5.40 -13.25 7.06
CA PRO A 144 -4.45 -13.47 8.14
C PRO A 144 -3.45 -12.31 8.30
N TYR A 145 -3.08 -11.64 7.24
CA TYR A 145 -2.16 -10.49 7.29
C TYR A 145 -2.80 -9.26 7.94
N ILE A 146 -4.11 -9.06 7.76
CA ILE A 146 -4.87 -7.99 8.44
C ILE A 146 -4.93 -8.26 9.96
N ARG A 147 -5.04 -9.52 10.36
CA ARG A 147 -5.00 -9.89 11.78
C ARG A 147 -3.63 -9.59 12.43
N GLN A 148 -2.56 -9.53 11.63
CA GLN A 148 -1.19 -9.24 12.09
C GLN A 148 -0.84 -7.74 12.09
N LEU A 149 -1.75 -6.85 11.71
CA LEU A 149 -1.54 -5.41 11.79
C LEU A 149 -1.09 -4.98 13.20
N SER A 150 -0.29 -3.93 13.27
CA SER A 150 0.10 -3.33 14.55
C SER A 150 -1.12 -2.93 15.38
N GLY A 151 -1.02 -2.92 16.69
CA GLY A 151 -2.14 -2.50 17.56
C GLY A 151 -2.72 -1.14 17.16
N LYS A 152 -1.87 -0.22 16.76
CA LYS A 152 -2.24 1.10 16.26
C LYS A 152 -3.04 1.03 14.95
N ASP A 153 -2.60 0.23 13.98
CA ASP A 153 -3.31 0.09 12.71
C ASP A 153 -4.63 -0.68 12.90
N LYS A 154 -4.70 -1.61 13.86
CA LYS A 154 -5.96 -2.26 14.26
C LYS A 154 -6.99 -1.25 14.79
N ILE A 155 -6.56 -0.30 15.62
CA ILE A 155 -7.45 0.77 16.13
C ILE A 155 -7.91 1.65 14.98
N LEU A 156 -7.00 2.08 14.10
CA LEU A 156 -7.37 2.88 12.93
C LEU A 156 -8.31 2.14 12.00
N LEU A 157 -8.08 0.85 11.75
CA LEU A 157 -8.97 0.02 10.94
C LEU A 157 -10.35 -0.13 11.59
N LEU A 158 -10.42 -0.32 12.91
CA LEU A 158 -11.68 -0.38 13.65
C LEU A 158 -12.48 0.92 13.47
N LEU A 159 -11.86 2.06 13.70
CA LEU A 159 -12.48 3.37 13.51
C LEU A 159 -12.94 3.59 12.06
N LEU A 160 -12.15 3.18 11.09
CA LEU A 160 -12.47 3.26 9.67
C LEU A 160 -13.67 2.37 9.32
N ARG A 161 -13.70 1.12 9.83
CA ARG A 161 -14.81 0.18 9.63
C ARG A 161 -16.14 0.70 10.19
N HIS A 162 -16.10 1.35 11.35
CA HIS A 162 -17.27 1.95 12.00
C HIS A 162 -17.55 3.39 11.58
N ARG A 163 -16.84 3.91 10.56
CA ARG A 163 -16.96 5.28 10.06
C ARG A 163 -16.76 6.35 11.15
N CYS A 164 -16.02 6.03 12.20
CA CYS A 164 -15.68 6.96 13.28
C CYS A 164 -14.52 7.87 12.86
N TYR A 165 -14.73 8.65 11.80
CA TYR A 165 -13.69 9.50 11.19
C TYR A 165 -13.22 10.62 12.11
N ALA A 166 -14.14 11.16 12.94
CA ALA A 166 -13.78 12.15 13.96
C ALA A 166 -12.75 11.58 14.96
N GLY A 167 -12.92 10.31 15.38
CA GLY A 167 -11.95 9.62 16.23
C GLY A 167 -10.57 9.46 15.58
N MET A 168 -10.54 9.16 14.29
CA MET A 168 -9.26 9.11 13.53
C MET A 168 -8.56 10.46 13.50
N CYS A 169 -9.29 11.56 13.25
CA CYS A 169 -8.75 12.91 13.26
C CYS A 169 -8.21 13.28 14.65
N MET A 170 -8.93 12.96 15.72
CA MET A 170 -8.52 13.22 17.10
C MET A 170 -7.21 12.47 17.45
N LEU A 171 -7.12 11.19 17.10
CA LEU A 171 -5.89 10.41 17.29
C LEU A 171 -4.70 11.01 16.53
N SER A 172 -4.92 11.53 15.33
CA SER A 172 -3.87 12.20 14.54
C SER A 172 -3.37 13.47 15.21
N VAL A 173 -4.28 14.28 15.78
CA VAL A 173 -3.93 15.52 16.51
C VAL A 173 -3.13 15.19 17.78
N LEU A 174 -3.61 14.24 18.58
CA LEU A 174 -2.94 13.79 19.79
C LEU A 174 -1.51 13.31 19.51
N ARG A 175 -1.33 12.52 18.45
CA ARG A 175 -0.01 12.04 18.02
C ARG A 175 0.92 13.19 17.67
N LYS A 176 0.47 14.14 16.84
CA LYS A 176 1.29 15.32 16.47
C LYS A 176 1.68 16.13 17.71
N GLY A 177 0.80 16.23 18.71
CA GLY A 177 1.10 16.86 19.99
C GLY A 177 2.21 16.13 20.75
N MET A 178 2.12 14.80 20.88
CA MET A 178 3.12 13.98 21.54
C MET A 178 4.48 14.02 20.83
N ASP A 179 4.50 13.98 19.50
CA ASP A 179 5.73 14.06 18.70
C ASP A 179 6.44 15.42 18.89
N ARG A 180 5.68 16.51 19.03
CA ARG A 180 6.24 17.83 19.35
C ARG A 180 6.85 17.93 20.76
N LEU A 181 6.29 17.20 21.72
CA LEU A 181 6.81 17.16 23.09
C LEU A 181 8.09 16.32 23.21
N LYS A 182 8.24 15.28 22.39
CA LYS A 182 9.44 14.44 22.38
C LYS A 182 10.63 15.06 21.66
N ASN A 183 10.39 16.05 20.80
CA ASN A 183 11.43 16.73 20.02
C ASN A 183 11.82 18.09 20.63
N LYS A 184 11.38 18.38 21.84
CA LYS A 184 11.86 19.45 22.72
C LYS A 184 12.76 18.88 23.80
#